data_385e3349e9ce2cd34d859bfc2cade456
#
_entry.id   385e3349e9ce2cd34d859bfc2cade456
#
_cell.length_a   1.000
_cell.length_b   1.000
_cell.length_c   1.000
_cell.angle_alpha   90.00
_cell.angle_beta   90.00
_cell.angle_gamma   90.00
#
_symmetry.space_group_name_H-M   'P 1'
#
loop_
_entity.id
_entity.type
_entity.pdbx_description
1 polymer ?
#
loop_
_entity_poly.entity_id
_entity_poly.type
_entity_poly.pdbx_seq_one_letter_code
_entity_poly.pdbx_strand_id
1 'polypeptide(L)'
;MIKLAVGVALLGGALMAKTTHPKTLEDQVRHEILTDPYIGVFDNPAFAIDNGVVTLLGEVTQPVDKYNLEQAVKTVKGVTRVNNQIEVLPLSPFDDQIRHRTLNTLLRSAPLNKYFLGTQPSIRIIVKNGNVSLDGVVLNNLDRQVAYMAANGVSGVFSVTNNLRTDAELNRVR
;
A
#
# COMPACT_ATOMS: atom_id res chain seq x y z
N MET A 1 -39.69 -52.12 -39.68
CA MET A 1 -40.09 -51.20 -38.62
C MET A 1 -38.85 -50.44 -38.18
N ILE A 2 -38.70 -49.23 -38.68
CA ILE A 2 -37.51 -48.39 -38.44
C ILE A 2 -37.91 -47.42 -37.30
N LYS A 3 -37.21 -47.54 -36.17
CA LYS A 3 -37.35 -46.56 -35.07
C LYS A 3 -36.37 -45.41 -35.30
N LEU A 4 -36.90 -44.22 -35.60
CA LEU A 4 -36.16 -42.98 -35.62
C LEU A 4 -35.88 -42.56 -34.18
N ALA A 5 -34.62 -42.46 -33.77
CA ALA A 5 -34.22 -41.84 -32.53
C ALA A 5 -33.85 -40.35 -32.81
N VAL A 6 -34.70 -39.47 -32.30
CA VAL A 6 -34.46 -38.00 -32.34
C VAL A 6 -33.52 -37.70 -31.17
N GLY A 7 -32.25 -37.39 -31.51
CA GLY A 7 -31.30 -36.89 -30.54
C GLY A 7 -31.51 -35.39 -30.30
N VAL A 8 -31.98 -35.02 -29.11
CA VAL A 8 -31.99 -33.63 -28.65
C VAL A 8 -30.58 -33.28 -28.13
N ALA A 9 -29.88 -32.44 -28.90
CA ALA A 9 -28.60 -31.86 -28.44
C ALA A 9 -28.89 -30.75 -27.43
N LEU A 10 -28.70 -31.02 -26.15
CA LEU A 10 -28.67 -29.99 -25.11
C LEU A 10 -27.37 -29.23 -25.21
N LEU A 11 -27.44 -27.98 -25.72
CA LEU A 11 -26.38 -27.00 -25.61
C LEU A 11 -26.24 -26.57 -24.16
N GLY A 12 -25.44 -27.32 -23.39
CA GLY A 12 -24.99 -26.94 -22.09
C GLY A 12 -23.98 -25.79 -22.19
N GLY A 13 -24.47 -24.54 -22.08
CA GLY A 13 -23.63 -23.39 -21.88
C GLY A 13 -22.91 -23.54 -20.53
N ALA A 14 -21.63 -23.91 -20.58
CA ALA A 14 -20.78 -23.87 -19.40
C ALA A 14 -20.63 -22.40 -18.97
N LEU A 15 -21.41 -21.98 -17.98
CA LEU A 15 -21.11 -20.76 -17.24
C LEU A 15 -19.73 -20.98 -16.63
N MET A 16 -18.71 -20.30 -17.17
CA MET A 16 -17.42 -20.13 -16.54
C MET A 16 -17.64 -19.34 -15.25
N ALA A 17 -17.92 -20.04 -14.16
CA ALA A 17 -17.89 -19.44 -12.83
C ALA A 17 -16.47 -18.89 -12.64
N LYS A 18 -16.35 -17.56 -12.57
CA LYS A 18 -15.13 -16.93 -12.06
C LYS A 18 -14.89 -17.55 -10.69
N THR A 19 -13.89 -18.40 -10.58
CA THR A 19 -13.42 -18.92 -9.29
C THR A 19 -12.83 -17.72 -8.53
N THR A 20 -13.67 -17.04 -7.77
CA THR A 20 -13.22 -16.11 -6.75
C THR A 20 -12.57 -16.95 -5.66
N HIS A 21 -11.25 -16.98 -5.62
CA HIS A 21 -10.54 -17.56 -4.48
C HIS A 21 -11.02 -16.83 -3.22
N PRO A 22 -11.37 -17.54 -2.16
CA PRO A 22 -11.77 -16.90 -0.90
C PRO A 22 -10.62 -15.99 -0.48
N LYS A 23 -10.92 -14.71 -0.17
CA LYS A 23 -9.93 -13.75 0.30
C LYS A 23 -9.26 -14.31 1.55
N THR A 24 -7.95 -14.39 1.55
CA THR A 24 -7.17 -14.80 2.73
C THR A 24 -7.35 -13.77 3.85
N LEU A 25 -6.99 -14.12 5.08
CA LEU A 25 -6.98 -13.16 6.18
C LEU A 25 -6.06 -11.97 5.87
N GLU A 26 -4.92 -12.25 5.24
CA GLU A 26 -3.99 -11.22 4.78
C GLU A 26 -4.64 -10.26 3.77
N ASP A 27 -5.38 -10.80 2.78
CA ASP A 27 -6.07 -9.97 1.78
C ASP A 27 -7.15 -9.09 2.42
N GLN A 28 -7.86 -9.60 3.42
CA GLN A 28 -8.89 -8.85 4.13
C GLN A 28 -8.27 -7.73 4.97
N VAL A 29 -7.23 -8.02 5.76
CA VAL A 29 -6.52 -7.01 6.56
C VAL A 29 -5.89 -5.95 5.66
N ARG A 30 -5.24 -6.36 4.57
CA ARG A 30 -4.68 -5.45 3.58
C ARG A 30 -5.75 -4.55 2.97
N HIS A 31 -6.91 -5.10 2.68
CA HIS A 31 -8.04 -4.34 2.14
C HIS A 31 -8.49 -3.25 3.09
N GLU A 32 -8.69 -3.56 4.38
CA GLU A 32 -9.09 -2.57 5.38
C GLU A 32 -8.09 -1.42 5.50
N ILE A 33 -6.79 -1.73 5.51
CA ILE A 33 -5.73 -0.71 5.59
C ILE A 33 -5.70 0.15 4.32
N LEU A 34 -5.81 -0.45 3.13
CA LEU A 34 -5.71 0.27 1.86
C LEU A 34 -6.98 1.06 1.51
N THR A 35 -8.12 0.74 2.10
CA THR A 35 -9.39 1.44 1.86
C THR A 35 -9.69 2.52 2.90
N ASP A 36 -8.86 2.64 3.93
CA ASP A 36 -8.99 3.74 4.90
C ASP A 36 -8.75 5.09 4.20
N PRO A 37 -9.76 5.99 4.16
CA PRO A 37 -9.69 7.24 3.41
C PRO A 37 -8.75 8.28 4.02
N TYR A 38 -8.33 8.08 5.26
CA TYR A 38 -7.47 9.01 5.98
C TYR A 38 -5.98 8.72 5.79
N ILE A 39 -5.64 7.51 5.34
CA ILE A 39 -4.25 7.13 5.08
C ILE A 39 -3.77 7.75 3.76
N GLY A 40 -2.83 8.68 3.89
CA GLY A 40 -2.31 9.48 2.79
C GLY A 40 -0.90 9.09 2.34
N VAL A 41 -0.33 9.94 1.50
CA VAL A 41 1.03 9.79 0.96
C VAL A 41 2.12 9.90 2.04
N PHE A 42 1.79 10.50 3.17
CA PHE A 42 2.70 10.72 4.30
C PHE A 42 2.58 9.67 5.41
N ASP A 43 1.79 8.62 5.16
CA ASP A 43 1.56 7.52 6.08
C ASP A 43 2.02 6.21 5.43
N ASN A 44 2.63 5.34 6.20
CA ASN A 44 3.15 4.05 5.73
C ASN A 44 2.77 2.91 6.68
N PRO A 45 1.48 2.63 6.90
CA PRO A 45 1.08 1.53 7.74
C PRO A 45 1.43 0.19 7.08
N ALA A 46 1.94 -0.72 7.90
CA ALA A 46 2.27 -2.08 7.53
C ALA A 46 1.69 -3.06 8.55
N PHE A 47 1.67 -4.34 8.23
CA PHE A 47 1.21 -5.36 9.16
C PHE A 47 1.93 -6.69 8.98
N ALA A 48 1.93 -7.48 10.04
CA ALA A 48 2.30 -8.89 10.04
C ALA A 48 1.18 -9.71 10.69
N ILE A 49 0.99 -10.95 10.25
CA ILE A 49 -0.03 -11.85 10.81
C ILE A 49 0.66 -13.14 11.27
N ASP A 50 0.36 -13.53 12.51
CA ASP A 50 0.77 -14.80 13.06
C ASP A 50 -0.40 -15.42 13.83
N ASN A 51 -0.89 -16.60 13.38
CA ASN A 51 -1.96 -17.36 14.02
C ASN A 51 -3.21 -16.52 14.38
N GLY A 52 -3.61 -15.61 13.49
CA GLY A 52 -4.77 -14.72 13.70
C GLY A 52 -4.47 -13.48 14.57
N VAL A 53 -3.25 -13.34 15.08
CA VAL A 53 -2.77 -12.12 15.73
C VAL A 53 -2.22 -11.18 14.65
N VAL A 54 -2.78 -9.99 14.53
CA VAL A 54 -2.31 -8.96 13.61
C VAL A 54 -1.46 -7.95 14.38
N THR A 55 -0.20 -7.78 13.97
CA THR A 55 0.65 -6.69 14.46
C THR A 55 0.66 -5.59 13.42
N LEU A 56 0.14 -4.41 13.77
CA LEU A 56 0.21 -3.20 12.98
C LEU A 56 1.52 -2.48 13.25
N LEU A 57 2.20 -2.05 12.19
CA LEU A 57 3.54 -1.47 12.18
C LEU A 57 3.57 -0.23 11.27
N GLY A 58 4.70 0.44 11.21
CA GLY A 58 4.92 1.59 10.35
C GLY A 58 4.54 2.91 11.00
N GLU A 59 4.33 3.96 10.22
CA GLU A 59 4.18 5.32 10.67
C GLU A 59 2.91 5.98 10.13
N VAL A 60 2.29 6.83 10.94
CA VAL A 60 1.17 7.71 10.55
C VAL A 60 1.41 9.13 11.05
N THR A 61 0.84 10.10 10.35
CA THR A 61 0.95 11.52 10.72
C THR A 61 -0.04 11.92 11.82
N GLN A 62 -1.17 11.21 11.94
CA GLN A 62 -2.24 11.57 12.87
C GLN A 62 -2.49 10.47 13.90
N PRO A 63 -2.62 10.80 15.20
CA PRO A 63 -2.95 9.81 16.23
C PRO A 63 -4.29 9.09 16.00
N VAL A 64 -5.26 9.78 15.39
CA VAL A 64 -6.57 9.20 15.07
C VAL A 64 -6.46 8.08 14.03
N ASP A 65 -5.53 8.16 13.08
CA ASP A 65 -5.35 7.13 12.06
C ASP A 65 -4.81 5.83 12.66
N LYS A 66 -3.89 5.93 13.63
CA LYS A 66 -3.44 4.78 14.42
C LYS A 66 -4.62 4.07 15.11
N TYR A 67 -5.54 4.83 15.70
CA TYR A 67 -6.72 4.28 16.36
C TYR A 67 -7.69 3.67 15.35
N ASN A 68 -8.00 4.37 14.26
CA ASN A 68 -8.95 3.92 13.24
C ASN A 68 -8.49 2.62 12.57
N LEU A 69 -7.23 2.52 12.19
CA LEU A 69 -6.65 1.30 11.62
C LEU A 69 -6.77 0.10 12.58
N GLU A 70 -6.54 0.32 13.88
CA GLU A 70 -6.72 -0.75 14.86
C GLU A 70 -8.19 -1.21 14.92
N GLN A 71 -9.15 -0.27 14.96
CA GLN A 71 -10.56 -0.61 14.99
C GLN A 71 -11.00 -1.33 13.71
N ALA A 72 -10.59 -0.84 12.52
CA ALA A 72 -10.91 -1.47 11.26
C ALA A 72 -10.39 -2.92 11.20
N VAL A 73 -9.14 -3.15 11.56
CA VAL A 73 -8.54 -4.50 11.54
C VAL A 73 -9.18 -5.44 12.56
N LYS A 74 -9.63 -4.94 13.71
CA LYS A 74 -10.36 -5.77 14.71
C LYS A 74 -11.68 -6.33 14.18
N THR A 75 -12.31 -5.70 13.18
CA THR A 75 -13.57 -6.18 12.59
C THR A 75 -13.37 -7.31 11.59
N VAL A 76 -12.14 -7.55 11.14
CA VAL A 76 -11.84 -8.55 10.13
C VAL A 76 -12.05 -9.96 10.69
N LYS A 77 -12.84 -10.75 9.98
CA LYS A 77 -13.14 -12.14 10.39
C LYS A 77 -11.86 -13.00 10.39
N GLY A 78 -11.57 -13.62 11.52
CA GLY A 78 -10.37 -14.45 11.71
C GLY A 78 -9.24 -13.72 12.46
N VAL A 79 -9.35 -12.41 12.69
CA VAL A 79 -8.47 -11.69 13.61
C VAL A 79 -8.88 -12.01 15.04
N THR A 80 -7.96 -12.55 15.81
CA THR A 80 -8.16 -12.89 17.24
C THR A 80 -7.65 -11.80 18.17
N ARG A 81 -6.61 -11.07 17.72
CA ARG A 81 -5.98 -9.98 18.49
C ARG A 81 -5.29 -9.00 17.54
N VAL A 82 -5.31 -7.72 17.89
CA VAL A 82 -4.52 -6.68 17.21
C VAL A 82 -3.49 -6.13 18.20
N ASN A 83 -2.21 -6.14 17.79
CA ASN A 83 -1.11 -5.51 18.49
C ASN A 83 -0.70 -4.25 17.70
N ASN A 84 -1.08 -3.07 18.17
CA ASN A 84 -0.86 -1.84 17.44
C ASN A 84 0.46 -1.17 17.85
N GLN A 85 1.49 -1.36 17.03
CA GLN A 85 2.81 -0.77 17.17
C GLN A 85 3.08 0.37 16.19
N ILE A 86 2.03 0.90 15.51
CA ILE A 86 2.17 2.06 14.63
C ILE A 86 2.78 3.23 15.40
N GLU A 87 3.83 3.84 14.85
CA GLU A 87 4.40 5.08 15.38
C GLU A 87 3.58 6.28 14.88
N VAL A 88 3.25 7.21 15.76
CA VAL A 88 2.71 8.51 15.37
C VAL A 88 3.88 9.47 15.23
N LEU A 89 4.03 10.03 14.02
CA LEU A 89 5.11 10.97 13.73
C LEU A 89 4.98 12.25 14.57
N PRO A 90 6.09 12.82 15.06
CA PRO A 90 6.06 14.05 15.84
C PRO A 90 5.41 15.20 15.05
N LEU A 91 4.63 16.03 15.74
CA LEU A 91 4.16 17.30 15.18
C LEU A 91 5.34 18.24 14.99
N SER A 92 5.66 18.53 13.74
CA SER A 92 6.79 19.38 13.38
C SER A 92 6.44 20.20 12.13
N PRO A 93 6.22 21.51 12.24
CA PRO A 93 5.98 22.37 11.08
C PRO A 93 7.14 22.34 10.06
N PHE A 94 8.35 22.06 10.53
CA PHE A 94 9.52 21.90 9.66
C PHE A 94 9.45 20.61 8.83
N ASP A 95 9.11 19.48 9.47
CA ASP A 95 8.93 18.21 8.77
C ASP A 95 7.74 18.28 7.80
N ASP A 96 6.67 18.98 8.16
CA ASP A 96 5.51 19.20 7.27
C ASP A 96 5.91 19.97 6.00
N GLN A 97 6.74 21.00 6.14
CA GLN A 97 7.28 21.71 4.99
C GLN A 97 8.12 20.78 4.09
N ILE A 98 8.95 19.92 4.69
CA ILE A 98 9.75 18.94 3.94
C ILE A 98 8.85 17.95 3.23
N ARG A 99 7.81 17.40 3.90
CA ARG A 99 6.80 16.49 3.30
C ARG A 99 6.22 17.11 2.02
N HIS A 100 5.68 18.32 2.13
CA HIS A 100 5.05 19.00 1.00
C HIS A 100 6.02 19.38 -0.11
N ARG A 101 7.24 19.83 0.23
CA ARG A 101 8.27 20.14 -0.78
C ARG A 101 8.71 18.88 -1.51
N THR A 102 8.92 17.79 -0.79
CA THR A 102 9.30 16.49 -1.36
C THR A 102 8.21 15.98 -2.29
N LEU A 103 6.96 15.96 -1.86
CA LEU A 103 5.82 15.57 -2.70
C LEU A 103 5.75 16.40 -3.98
N ASN A 104 5.82 17.73 -3.87
CA ASN A 104 5.77 18.63 -5.02
C ASN A 104 6.93 18.39 -6.00
N THR A 105 8.13 18.09 -5.48
CA THR A 105 9.31 17.80 -6.29
C THR A 105 9.14 16.48 -7.05
N LEU A 106 8.65 15.44 -6.39
CA LEU A 106 8.38 14.15 -7.02
C LEU A 106 7.26 14.23 -8.06
N LEU A 107 6.18 14.96 -7.78
CA LEU A 107 5.08 15.19 -8.72
C LEU A 107 5.50 15.92 -10.00
N ARG A 108 6.45 16.84 -9.90
CA ARG A 108 7.00 17.58 -11.07
C ARG A 108 7.99 16.75 -11.89
N SER A 109 8.50 15.68 -11.35
CA SER A 109 9.40 14.75 -12.05
C SER A 109 8.56 13.87 -12.98
N ALA A 110 8.65 14.09 -14.30
CA ALA A 110 7.83 13.40 -15.32
C ALA A 110 7.73 11.88 -15.17
N PRO A 111 8.81 11.12 -14.85
CA PRO A 111 8.70 9.67 -14.67
C PRO A 111 8.01 9.27 -13.36
N LEU A 112 7.85 10.18 -12.37
CA LEU A 112 7.39 9.84 -11.03
C LEU A 112 5.92 10.18 -10.76
N ASN A 113 5.33 11.12 -11.49
CA ASN A 113 3.96 11.59 -11.23
C ASN A 113 2.93 10.44 -11.26
N LYS A 114 3.14 9.42 -12.08
CA LYS A 114 2.28 8.23 -12.19
C LYS A 114 2.11 7.46 -10.89
N TYR A 115 3.08 7.52 -9.97
CA TYR A 115 3.05 6.83 -8.68
C TYR A 115 2.16 7.52 -7.63
N PHE A 116 1.67 8.71 -7.95
CA PHE A 116 0.80 9.51 -7.08
C PHE A 116 -0.62 9.62 -7.63
N LEU A 117 -0.92 8.93 -8.75
CA LEU A 117 -2.25 8.88 -9.33
C LEU A 117 -3.11 7.85 -8.60
N GLY A 118 -4.38 8.21 -8.34
CA GLY A 118 -5.33 7.33 -7.66
C GLY A 118 -5.43 7.60 -6.15
N THR A 119 -6.24 6.78 -5.48
CA THR A 119 -6.55 6.93 -4.05
C THR A 119 -5.40 6.49 -3.15
N GLN A 120 -4.57 5.54 -3.63
CA GLN A 120 -3.43 5.02 -2.87
C GLN A 120 -2.14 5.22 -3.67
N PRO A 121 -1.31 6.21 -3.30
CA PRO A 121 0.00 6.42 -3.91
C PRO A 121 0.91 5.21 -3.75
N SER A 122 1.64 4.84 -4.81
CA SER A 122 2.61 3.74 -4.77
C SER A 122 3.93 4.12 -4.09
N ILE A 123 4.21 5.43 -3.97
CA ILE A 123 5.35 5.97 -3.21
C ILE A 123 4.79 6.67 -1.98
N ARG A 124 5.33 6.32 -0.82
CA ARG A 124 5.07 6.98 0.47
C ARG A 124 6.27 7.83 0.85
N ILE A 125 6.02 8.95 1.52
CA ILE A 125 7.03 9.94 1.93
C ILE A 125 6.93 10.12 3.43
N ILE A 126 7.83 9.49 4.17
CA ILE A 126 7.88 9.61 5.62
C ILE A 126 8.98 10.60 5.98
N VAL A 127 8.65 11.56 6.82
CA VAL A 127 9.64 12.56 7.29
C VAL A 127 9.62 12.63 8.80
N LYS A 128 10.80 12.48 9.38
CA LYS A 128 11.02 12.53 10.82
C LYS A 128 12.34 13.25 11.12
N ASN A 129 12.25 14.38 11.82
CA ASN A 129 13.41 15.20 12.19
C ASN A 129 14.29 15.58 10.98
N GLY A 130 13.68 15.97 9.86
CA GLY A 130 14.37 16.35 8.63
C GLY A 130 14.89 15.18 7.78
N ASN A 131 14.75 13.94 8.26
CA ASN A 131 15.14 12.75 7.51
C ASN A 131 13.94 12.23 6.71
N VAL A 132 14.14 12.01 5.42
CA VAL A 132 13.12 11.51 4.50
C VAL A 132 13.32 10.02 4.26
N SER A 133 12.27 9.22 4.40
CA SER A 133 12.20 7.85 3.89
C SER A 133 11.23 7.81 2.71
N LEU A 134 11.64 7.19 1.61
CA LEU A 134 10.79 6.87 0.47
C LEU A 134 10.50 5.39 0.49
N ASP A 135 9.24 5.04 0.71
CA ASP A 135 8.79 3.66 0.84
C ASP A 135 7.77 3.32 -0.26
N GLY A 136 7.70 2.04 -0.65
CA GLY A 136 6.72 1.60 -1.63
C GLY A 136 7.30 0.89 -2.83
N VAL A 137 6.62 1.00 -3.98
CA VAL A 137 6.92 0.22 -5.18
C VAL A 137 6.98 1.09 -6.41
N VAL A 138 8.01 0.86 -7.23
CA VAL A 138 8.22 1.52 -8.52
C VAL A 138 8.44 0.49 -9.62
N LEU A 139 8.22 0.86 -10.87
CA LEU A 139 8.32 -0.07 -12.01
C LEU A 139 9.75 -0.53 -12.28
N ASN A 140 10.74 0.35 -12.06
CA ASN A 140 12.13 0.08 -12.44
C ASN A 140 13.14 0.83 -11.57
N ASN A 141 14.41 0.44 -11.69
CA ASN A 141 15.52 1.04 -10.95
C ASN A 141 15.79 2.51 -11.32
N LEU A 142 15.50 2.92 -12.54
CA LEU A 142 15.69 4.31 -12.95
C LEU A 142 14.75 5.23 -12.18
N ASP A 143 13.46 4.87 -12.10
CA ASP A 143 12.47 5.62 -11.33
C ASP A 143 12.85 5.69 -9.85
N ARG A 144 13.37 4.58 -9.28
CA ARG A 144 13.91 4.53 -7.91
C ARG A 144 15.06 5.51 -7.70
N GLN A 145 16.00 5.60 -8.62
CA GLN A 145 17.12 6.52 -8.55
C GLN A 145 16.67 7.98 -8.73
N VAL A 146 15.77 8.24 -9.67
CA VAL A 146 15.22 9.59 -9.88
C VAL A 146 14.47 10.06 -8.63
N ALA A 147 13.69 9.19 -7.97
CA ALA A 147 13.01 9.53 -6.73
C ALA A 147 14.00 9.91 -5.62
N TYR A 148 15.08 9.14 -5.46
CA TYR A 148 16.14 9.46 -4.49
C TYR A 148 16.79 10.81 -4.76
N MET A 149 17.23 11.05 -6.01
CA MET A 149 17.89 12.31 -6.37
C MET A 149 16.97 13.51 -6.19
N ALA A 150 15.71 13.36 -6.57
CA ALA A 150 14.70 14.41 -6.44
C ALA A 150 14.46 14.76 -4.95
N ALA A 151 14.29 13.76 -4.10
CA ALA A 151 14.09 13.96 -2.66
C ALA A 151 15.34 14.56 -1.98
N ASN A 152 16.54 14.08 -2.34
CA ASN A 152 17.79 14.56 -1.78
C ASN A 152 18.11 16.03 -2.14
N GLY A 153 17.55 16.52 -3.24
CA GLY A 153 17.68 17.92 -3.65
C GLY A 153 16.71 18.88 -2.96
N VAL A 154 15.81 18.39 -2.12
CA VAL A 154 14.80 19.23 -1.44
C VAL A 154 15.45 20.03 -0.30
N SER A 155 15.24 21.35 -0.31
CA SER A 155 15.74 22.21 0.76
C SER A 155 15.15 21.86 2.12
N GLY A 156 16.03 21.69 3.10
CA GLY A 156 15.68 21.31 4.47
C GLY A 156 15.79 19.81 4.74
N VAL A 157 15.95 18.97 3.73
CA VAL A 157 16.20 17.53 3.90
C VAL A 157 17.60 17.31 4.45
N PHE A 158 17.69 16.56 5.52
CA PHE A 158 18.94 16.20 6.19
C PHE A 158 19.54 14.92 5.60
N SER A 159 18.69 13.91 5.37
CA SER A 159 19.09 12.67 4.72
C SER A 159 17.90 12.04 3.98
N VAL A 160 18.18 11.17 3.02
CA VAL A 160 17.17 10.37 2.32
C VAL A 160 17.52 8.90 2.42
N THR A 161 16.58 8.11 2.96
CA THR A 161 16.60 6.65 2.90
C THR A 161 15.64 6.18 1.80
N ASN A 162 16.16 5.41 0.85
CA ASN A 162 15.37 4.94 -0.28
C ASN A 162 15.04 3.45 -0.13
N ASN A 163 13.86 3.16 0.38
CA ASN A 163 13.32 1.80 0.57
C ASN A 163 12.40 1.37 -0.58
N LEU A 164 12.38 2.12 -1.69
CA LEU A 164 11.58 1.76 -2.86
C LEU A 164 12.05 0.43 -3.44
N ARG A 165 11.11 -0.47 -3.67
CA ARG A 165 11.33 -1.76 -4.34
C ARG A 165 10.80 -1.71 -5.75
N THR A 166 11.39 -2.50 -6.65
CA THR A 166 10.86 -2.64 -8.00
C THR A 166 9.88 -3.81 -8.08
N ASP A 167 8.94 -3.74 -9.03
CA ASP A 167 8.02 -4.86 -9.31
C ASP A 167 8.78 -6.17 -9.55
N ALA A 168 9.94 -6.10 -10.21
CA ALA A 168 10.77 -7.28 -10.46
C ALA A 168 11.35 -7.89 -9.16
N GLU A 169 11.67 -7.07 -8.16
CA GLU A 169 12.12 -7.53 -6.84
C GLU A 169 10.99 -8.19 -6.07
N LEU A 170 9.78 -7.64 -6.13
CA LEU A 170 8.61 -8.23 -5.46
C LEU A 170 8.21 -9.58 -6.04
N ASN A 171 8.29 -9.73 -7.37
CA ASN A 171 7.92 -10.97 -8.05
C ASN A 171 8.94 -12.11 -7.83
N ARG A 172 10.16 -11.82 -7.35
CA ARG A 172 11.16 -12.84 -7.01
C ARG A 172 10.98 -13.44 -5.60
N VAL A 173 10.22 -12.77 -4.75
CA VAL A 173 9.99 -13.18 -3.34
C VAL A 173 8.69 -13.95 -3.18
N ARG A 174 7.86 -14.02 -4.22
CA ARG A 174 6.64 -14.84 -4.29
C ARG A 174 6.93 -16.19 -4.89
#